data_d91a0fab21916b88ef1c5eb2a85acaf6
#
_entry.id   d91a0fab21916b88ef1c5eb2a85acaf6
#
_cell.length_a   1.000
_cell.length_b   1.000
_cell.length_c   1.000
_cell.angle_alpha   90.00
_cell.angle_beta   90.00
_cell.angle_gamma   90.00
#
_symmetry.space_group_name_H-M   'P 1'
#
loop_
_entity.id
_entity.type
_entity.pdbx_description
1 polymer ?
#
loop_
_entity_poly.entity_id
_entity_poly.type
_entity_poly.pdbx_seq_one_letter_code
_entity_poly.pdbx_strand_id
1 'polypeptide(L)'
;PSVVSDGEQLYIVFFVKGDRLHLFSLDLDGKKLWRKDVGRFYPERDFGYGTSPVLAAGNVIVAAESQGDGYIAAFNCDTGKEVWRSGRKASRSSYGTPVVATINGTEQMVLNGADRVASYDPKNGSELWAVEGGDPLIANTVLWKDGVVFASGGYPGQQTWAIDVAKQSVMWSQPVKCYEQSMVLVDDYLYGIAEGG
;
A
#
# COMPACT_ATOMS: atom_id res chain seq x y z
N PRO A 1 -9.97 -0.23 -6.31
CA PRO A 1 -9.42 0.89 -5.56
C PRO A 1 -10.48 1.88 -5.14
N SER A 2 -10.27 2.56 -4.01
CA SER A 2 -11.10 3.65 -3.52
C SER A 2 -10.57 4.99 -4.00
N VAL A 3 -11.44 6.00 -4.07
CA VAL A 3 -11.06 7.40 -4.28
C VAL A 3 -10.44 7.95 -2.99
N VAL A 4 -9.45 8.84 -3.12
CA VAL A 4 -8.90 9.62 -2.00
C VAL A 4 -9.05 11.11 -2.29
N SER A 5 -9.20 11.94 -1.25
CA SER A 5 -9.38 13.38 -1.37
C SER A 5 -8.47 14.13 -0.40
N ASP A 6 -7.96 15.28 -0.84
CA ASP A 6 -7.28 16.29 0.02
C ASP A 6 -8.24 17.38 0.52
N GLY A 7 -9.53 17.29 0.16
CA GLY A 7 -10.56 18.27 0.47
C GLY A 7 -10.81 19.28 -0.66
N GLU A 8 -9.94 19.36 -1.64
CA GLU A 8 -10.05 20.23 -2.82
C GLU A 8 -10.21 19.43 -4.11
N GLN A 9 -9.56 18.28 -4.19
CA GLN A 9 -9.55 17.39 -5.34
C GLN A 9 -9.79 15.95 -4.93
N LEU A 10 -10.22 15.13 -5.92
CA LEU A 10 -10.38 13.70 -5.81
C LEU A 10 -9.34 13.00 -6.69
N TYR A 11 -8.75 11.92 -6.18
CA TYR A 11 -7.76 11.14 -6.91
C TYR A 11 -8.19 9.68 -6.98
N ILE A 12 -8.13 9.08 -8.17
CA ILE A 12 -8.50 7.68 -8.39
C ILE A 12 -7.63 7.04 -9.46
N VAL A 13 -7.32 5.76 -9.28
CA VAL A 13 -6.58 4.96 -10.26
C VAL A 13 -7.55 4.02 -10.97
N PHE A 14 -7.49 3.98 -12.29
CA PHE A 14 -8.19 3.01 -13.12
C PHE A 14 -7.20 2.07 -13.79
N PHE A 15 -7.51 0.79 -13.74
CA PHE A 15 -6.86 -0.24 -14.55
C PHE A 15 -7.57 -0.31 -15.89
N VAL A 16 -6.82 -0.13 -16.97
CA VAL A 16 -7.38 -0.05 -18.32
C VAL A 16 -6.75 -1.11 -19.23
N LYS A 17 -7.36 -1.31 -20.39
CA LYS A 17 -6.90 -2.27 -21.39
C LYS A 17 -5.40 -2.08 -21.72
N GLY A 18 -4.66 -3.19 -21.80
CA GLY A 18 -3.22 -3.21 -22.07
C GLY A 18 -2.37 -3.08 -20.81
N ASP A 19 -2.91 -3.49 -19.67
CA ASP A 19 -2.23 -3.56 -18.37
C ASP A 19 -1.72 -2.20 -17.87
N ARG A 20 -2.45 -1.12 -18.23
CA ARG A 20 -2.06 0.25 -17.86
C ARG A 20 -2.85 0.75 -16.66
N LEU A 21 -2.18 1.49 -15.80
CA LEU A 21 -2.79 2.26 -14.73
C LEU A 21 -2.88 3.72 -15.12
N HIS A 22 -4.07 4.28 -15.00
CA HIS A 22 -4.29 5.71 -15.21
C HIS A 22 -4.75 6.35 -13.90
N LEU A 23 -3.98 7.31 -13.43
CA LEU A 23 -4.34 8.17 -12.30
C LEU A 23 -5.08 9.40 -12.83
N PHE A 24 -6.20 9.71 -12.20
CA PHE A 24 -7.02 10.89 -12.49
C PHE A 24 -7.08 11.79 -11.28
N SER A 25 -7.04 13.10 -11.50
CA SER A 25 -7.51 14.10 -10.58
C SER A 25 -8.80 14.69 -11.11
N LEU A 26 -9.77 14.84 -10.21
CA LEU A 26 -11.08 15.42 -10.47
C LEU A 26 -11.31 16.55 -9.45
N ASP A 27 -12.11 17.56 -9.79
CA ASP A 27 -12.66 18.44 -8.77
C ASP A 27 -13.77 17.74 -7.96
N LEU A 28 -14.30 18.40 -6.95
CA LEU A 28 -15.34 17.82 -6.09
C LEU A 28 -16.68 17.58 -6.81
N ASP A 29 -16.90 18.21 -7.97
CA ASP A 29 -18.04 17.99 -8.84
C ASP A 29 -17.81 16.83 -9.84
N GLY A 30 -16.65 16.19 -9.78
CA GLY A 30 -16.29 15.05 -10.63
C GLY A 30 -15.77 15.43 -12.02
N LYS A 31 -15.49 16.70 -12.29
CA LYS A 31 -14.89 17.15 -13.55
C LYS A 31 -13.39 16.83 -13.53
N LYS A 32 -12.91 16.23 -14.61
CA LYS A 32 -11.50 15.88 -14.77
C LYS A 32 -10.62 17.14 -14.82
N LEU A 33 -9.66 17.24 -13.93
CA LEU A 33 -8.61 18.25 -13.91
C LEU A 33 -7.40 17.80 -14.73
N TRP A 34 -6.87 16.62 -14.42
CA TRP A 34 -5.78 16.01 -15.18
C TRP A 34 -5.88 14.48 -15.20
N ARG A 35 -5.12 13.86 -16.08
CA ARG A 35 -4.94 12.41 -16.18
C ARG A 35 -3.47 12.10 -16.44
N LYS A 36 -2.97 11.07 -15.78
CA LYS A 36 -1.61 10.57 -15.97
C LYS A 36 -1.63 9.06 -16.24
N ASP A 37 -0.85 8.61 -17.21
CA ASP A 37 -0.47 7.23 -17.34
C ASP A 37 0.66 6.97 -16.32
N VAL A 38 0.40 6.13 -15.33
CA VAL A 38 1.34 5.86 -14.24
C VAL A 38 2.22 4.64 -14.47
N GLY A 39 1.94 3.85 -15.51
CA GLY A 39 2.72 2.67 -15.85
C GLY A 39 1.88 1.42 -16.01
N ARG A 40 2.55 0.29 -15.96
CA ARG A 40 1.91 -1.03 -16.09
C ARG A 40 1.73 -1.70 -14.73
N PHE A 41 0.72 -2.53 -14.67
CA PHE A 41 0.47 -3.48 -13.59
C PHE A 41 0.03 -4.79 -14.22
N TYR A 42 0.67 -5.87 -13.86
CA TYR A 42 0.32 -7.21 -14.35
C TYR A 42 -0.42 -7.96 -13.25
N PRO A 43 -1.77 -8.04 -13.31
CA PRO A 43 -2.54 -8.73 -12.29
C PRO A 43 -2.27 -10.24 -12.36
N GLU A 44 -2.32 -10.88 -11.23
CA GLU A 44 -2.33 -12.33 -11.21
C GLU A 44 -3.73 -12.85 -11.52
N ARG A 45 -3.86 -13.81 -12.44
CA ARG A 45 -5.11 -14.49 -12.79
C ARG A 45 -6.29 -13.56 -13.12
N ASP A 46 -6.08 -12.46 -13.78
CA ASP A 46 -7.14 -11.50 -14.16
C ASP A 46 -7.89 -10.84 -12.99
N PHE A 47 -7.30 -10.83 -11.78
CA PHE A 47 -7.93 -10.18 -10.61
C PHE A 47 -8.10 -8.66 -10.75
N GLY A 48 -7.45 -8.04 -11.73
CA GLY A 48 -7.47 -6.60 -11.91
C GLY A 48 -6.51 -5.88 -10.96
N TYR A 49 -6.78 -4.60 -10.67
CA TYR A 49 -5.98 -3.76 -9.79
C TYR A 49 -6.82 -3.33 -8.58
N GLY A 50 -6.37 -3.66 -7.37
CA GLY A 50 -7.12 -3.42 -6.12
C GLY A 50 -6.58 -2.28 -5.26
N THR A 51 -5.32 -1.90 -5.41
CA THR A 51 -4.63 -0.93 -4.55
C THR A 51 -5.21 0.47 -4.70
N SER A 52 -5.53 1.13 -3.60
CA SER A 52 -5.99 2.52 -3.60
C SER A 52 -4.79 3.49 -3.57
N PRO A 53 -4.89 4.68 -4.20
CA PRO A 53 -3.89 5.72 -4.02
C PRO A 53 -3.93 6.26 -2.59
N VAL A 54 -2.83 6.87 -2.13
CA VAL A 54 -2.74 7.56 -0.84
C VAL A 54 -2.13 8.94 -1.03
N LEU A 55 -2.39 9.85 -0.09
CA LEU A 55 -1.88 11.22 -0.10
C LEU A 55 -0.80 11.39 0.96
N ALA A 56 0.33 11.95 0.57
CA ALA A 56 1.39 12.35 1.49
C ALA A 56 2.32 13.40 0.85
N ALA A 57 2.85 14.30 1.65
CA ALA A 57 3.84 15.30 1.24
C ALA A 57 3.45 16.09 -0.03
N GLY A 58 2.16 16.43 -0.20
CA GLY A 58 1.66 17.17 -1.37
C GLY A 58 1.60 16.33 -2.66
N ASN A 59 1.68 15.02 -2.55
CA ASN A 59 1.65 14.09 -3.66
C ASN A 59 0.55 13.04 -3.49
N VAL A 60 0.05 12.56 -4.62
CA VAL A 60 -0.72 11.32 -4.69
C VAL A 60 0.23 10.17 -5.06
N ILE A 61 0.23 9.12 -4.23
CA ILE A 61 1.15 8.00 -4.34
C ILE A 61 0.37 6.76 -4.79
N VAL A 62 0.91 6.06 -5.77
CA VAL A 62 0.36 4.84 -6.36
C VAL A 62 1.35 3.70 -6.15
N ALA A 63 0.88 2.59 -5.60
CA ALA A 63 1.66 1.35 -5.52
C ALA A 63 1.15 0.35 -6.57
N ALA A 64 2.05 -0.24 -7.32
CA ALA A 64 1.79 -1.23 -8.35
C ALA A 64 2.75 -2.41 -8.17
N GLU A 65 2.40 -3.30 -7.25
CA GLU A 65 3.22 -4.47 -6.93
C GLU A 65 2.92 -5.60 -7.89
N SER A 66 3.65 -5.64 -8.99
CA SER A 66 3.58 -6.71 -9.99
C SER A 66 4.74 -7.67 -9.84
N GLN A 67 4.55 -8.90 -10.26
CA GLN A 67 5.65 -9.85 -10.41
C GLN A 67 6.77 -9.26 -11.29
N GLY A 68 7.97 -9.17 -10.74
CA GLY A 68 9.15 -8.62 -11.40
C GLY A 68 9.26 -7.10 -11.31
N ASP A 69 8.48 -6.36 -12.07
CA ASP A 69 8.64 -4.91 -12.30
C ASP A 69 7.70 -4.03 -11.45
N GLY A 70 7.41 -4.45 -10.22
CA GLY A 70 6.61 -3.66 -9.29
C GLY A 70 7.26 -2.33 -8.92
N TYR A 71 6.45 -1.33 -8.60
CA TYR A 71 6.91 -0.01 -8.21
C TYR A 71 5.95 0.71 -7.26
N ILE A 72 6.46 1.75 -6.61
CA ILE A 72 5.69 2.80 -5.96
C ILE A 72 6.10 4.12 -6.62
N ALA A 73 5.14 4.98 -6.93
CA ALA A 73 5.42 6.27 -7.56
C ALA A 73 4.55 7.38 -7.02
N ALA A 74 5.12 8.57 -6.86
CA ALA A 74 4.43 9.77 -6.41
C ALA A 74 4.25 10.76 -7.56
N PHE A 75 3.08 11.39 -7.56
CA PHE A 75 2.70 12.41 -8.54
C PHE A 75 2.21 13.65 -7.80
N ASN A 76 2.70 14.80 -8.18
CA ASN A 76 2.27 16.07 -7.61
C ASN A 76 0.75 16.26 -7.78
N CYS A 77 0.07 16.60 -6.71
CA CYS A 77 -1.39 16.68 -6.65
C CYS A 77 -1.96 17.68 -7.68
N ASP A 78 -1.33 18.84 -7.88
CA ASP A 78 -1.84 19.88 -8.76
C ASP A 78 -1.63 19.60 -10.23
N THR A 79 -0.48 19.01 -10.58
CA THR A 79 -0.02 18.90 -11.95
C THR A 79 -0.03 17.49 -12.54
N GLY A 80 -0.14 16.46 -11.70
CA GLY A 80 0.04 15.06 -12.10
C GLY A 80 1.46 14.73 -12.57
N LYS A 81 2.44 15.62 -12.36
CA LYS A 81 3.83 15.36 -12.74
C LYS A 81 4.47 14.36 -11.79
N GLU A 82 5.14 13.36 -12.32
CA GLU A 82 5.88 12.38 -11.50
C GLU A 82 6.99 13.07 -10.71
N VAL A 83 7.01 12.85 -9.40
CA VAL A 83 7.98 13.42 -8.46
C VAL A 83 9.10 12.43 -8.18
N TRP A 84 8.74 11.19 -7.90
CA TRP A 84 9.69 10.10 -7.68
C TRP A 84 9.06 8.75 -8.04
N ARG A 85 9.93 7.76 -8.27
CA ARG A 85 9.56 6.36 -8.48
C ARG A 85 10.60 5.45 -7.84
N SER A 86 10.13 4.47 -7.07
CA SER A 86 10.96 3.45 -6.43
C SER A 86 10.52 2.07 -6.91
N GLY A 87 11.47 1.25 -7.34
CA GLY A 87 11.21 -0.14 -7.70
C GLY A 87 10.88 -0.97 -6.47
N ARG A 88 9.91 -1.88 -6.63
CA ARG A 88 9.53 -2.83 -5.58
C ARG A 88 9.37 -4.21 -6.21
N LYS A 89 10.45 -4.99 -6.20
CA LYS A 89 10.45 -6.34 -6.73
C LYS A 89 9.57 -7.24 -5.87
N ALA A 90 8.76 -8.05 -6.51
CA ALA A 90 7.86 -9.01 -5.88
C ALA A 90 7.94 -10.37 -6.59
N SER A 91 7.78 -11.46 -5.84
CA SER A 91 7.65 -12.81 -6.40
C SER A 91 6.29 -13.01 -7.07
N ARG A 92 5.27 -12.30 -6.63
CA ARG A 92 3.89 -12.29 -7.14
C ARG A 92 3.31 -10.89 -7.11
N SER A 93 2.17 -10.70 -7.78
CA SER A 93 1.43 -9.44 -7.70
C SER A 93 0.69 -9.32 -6.37
N SER A 94 0.69 -8.13 -5.79
CA SER A 94 0.04 -7.81 -4.51
C SER A 94 -0.91 -6.63 -4.68
N TYR A 95 -1.89 -6.53 -3.78
CA TYR A 95 -3.04 -5.61 -3.87
C TYR A 95 -3.22 -4.77 -2.61
N GLY A 96 -2.27 -4.85 -1.68
CA GLY A 96 -2.27 -4.07 -0.44
C GLY A 96 -2.24 -2.56 -0.71
N THR A 97 -3.02 -1.81 0.05
CA THR A 97 -3.01 -0.35 -0.01
C THR A 97 -1.97 0.18 0.99
N PRO A 98 -1.05 1.08 0.59
CA PRO A 98 -0.14 1.74 1.52
C PRO A 98 -0.87 2.50 2.61
N VAL A 99 -0.24 2.62 3.76
CA VAL A 99 -0.72 3.45 4.87
C VAL A 99 0.33 4.50 5.20
N VAL A 100 -0.10 5.77 5.27
CA VAL A 100 0.77 6.88 5.69
C VAL A 100 0.53 7.14 7.17
N ALA A 101 1.60 7.14 7.94
CA ALA A 101 1.55 7.27 9.40
C ALA A 101 2.78 7.98 9.96
N THR A 102 2.62 8.66 11.09
CA THR A 102 3.75 9.11 11.91
C THR A 102 4.07 8.02 12.91
N ILE A 103 5.20 7.34 12.72
CA ILE A 103 5.69 6.27 13.60
C ILE A 103 7.04 6.70 14.18
N ASN A 104 7.17 6.69 15.50
CA ASN A 104 8.38 7.16 16.20
C ASN A 104 8.80 8.59 15.76
N GLY A 105 7.83 9.48 15.56
CA GLY A 105 8.07 10.88 15.17
C GLY A 105 8.42 11.10 13.69
N THR A 106 8.45 10.05 12.87
CA THR A 106 8.76 10.14 11.44
C THR A 106 7.53 9.80 10.61
N GLU A 107 7.13 10.72 9.72
CA GLU A 107 6.11 10.42 8.71
C GLU A 107 6.67 9.41 7.72
N GLN A 108 5.96 8.32 7.54
CA GLN A 108 6.38 7.24 6.68
C GLN A 108 5.18 6.55 6.03
N MET A 109 5.41 5.96 4.88
CA MET A 109 4.44 5.16 4.16
C MET A 109 4.80 3.69 4.28
N VAL A 110 3.91 2.91 4.91
CA VAL A 110 4.12 1.47 5.15
C VAL A 110 3.28 0.65 4.19
N LEU A 111 3.87 -0.36 3.59
CA LEU A 111 3.23 -1.28 2.66
C LEU A 111 3.58 -2.72 3.00
N ASN A 112 2.53 -3.56 3.12
CA ASN A 112 2.63 -5.01 3.23
C ASN A 112 2.38 -5.64 1.86
N GLY A 113 3.30 -6.48 1.41
CA GLY A 113 3.26 -7.14 0.12
C GLY A 113 4.66 -7.37 -0.44
N ALA A 114 4.77 -7.98 -1.60
CA ALA A 114 6.06 -8.26 -2.23
C ALA A 114 7.04 -9.02 -1.32
N ASP A 115 6.55 -10.02 -0.61
CA ASP A 115 7.32 -10.88 0.31
C ASP A 115 7.86 -10.17 1.56
N ARG A 116 7.41 -8.93 1.87
CA ARG A 116 7.93 -8.14 2.99
C ARG A 116 6.97 -7.04 3.44
N VAL A 117 7.16 -6.57 4.64
CA VAL A 117 6.60 -5.30 5.12
C VAL A 117 7.70 -4.26 5.06
N ALA A 118 7.47 -3.18 4.33
CA ALA A 118 8.47 -2.13 4.16
C ALA A 118 7.89 -0.74 4.30
N SER A 119 8.73 0.20 4.73
CA SER A 119 8.41 1.60 4.91
C SER A 119 9.26 2.48 4.01
N TYR A 120 8.66 3.57 3.54
CA TYR A 120 9.27 4.52 2.62
C TYR A 120 9.07 5.95 3.10
N ASP A 121 10.04 6.81 2.83
CA ASP A 121 9.88 8.26 2.95
C ASP A 121 8.91 8.75 1.84
N PRO A 122 7.74 9.28 2.19
CA PRO A 122 6.76 9.71 1.19
C PRO A 122 7.23 10.91 0.35
N LYS A 123 8.27 11.63 0.77
CA LYS A 123 8.81 12.80 0.05
C LYS A 123 9.67 12.43 -1.15
N ASN A 124 10.40 11.31 -1.07
CA ASN A 124 11.40 10.93 -2.06
C ASN A 124 11.39 9.46 -2.46
N GLY A 125 10.56 8.62 -1.80
CA GLY A 125 10.41 7.19 -2.07
C GLY A 125 11.59 6.32 -1.62
N SER A 126 12.52 6.85 -0.80
CA SER A 126 13.60 6.03 -0.23
C SER A 126 13.05 5.06 0.80
N GLU A 127 13.55 3.83 0.79
CA GLU A 127 13.20 2.84 1.79
C GLU A 127 13.82 3.21 3.14
N LEU A 128 13.00 3.28 4.18
CA LEU A 128 13.42 3.58 5.54
C LEU A 128 13.78 2.31 6.32
N TRP A 129 12.97 1.28 6.16
CA TRP A 129 13.20 -0.04 6.74
C TRP A 129 12.36 -1.09 5.99
N ALA A 130 12.78 -2.37 6.14
CA ALA A 130 12.02 -3.52 5.67
C ALA A 130 12.19 -4.71 6.62
N VAL A 131 11.14 -5.53 6.73
CA VAL A 131 11.16 -6.84 7.40
C VAL A 131 10.72 -7.87 6.37
N GLU A 132 11.65 -8.74 6.02
CA GLU A 132 11.48 -9.78 5.02
C GLU A 132 10.66 -10.97 5.54
N GLY A 133 10.03 -11.72 4.66
CA GLY A 133 9.40 -13.01 4.96
C GLY A 133 7.88 -12.95 5.07
N GLY A 134 7.22 -11.91 4.62
CA GLY A 134 5.75 -11.88 4.48
C GLY A 134 5.22 -12.79 3.36
N ASP A 135 3.92 -12.85 3.25
CA ASP A 135 3.28 -13.46 2.08
C ASP A 135 3.40 -12.55 0.86
N PRO A 136 3.62 -13.11 -0.33
CA PRO A 136 3.76 -12.30 -1.53
C PRO A 136 2.45 -11.65 -1.97
N LEU A 137 1.30 -12.33 -1.77
CA LEU A 137 0.00 -11.88 -2.23
C LEU A 137 -0.84 -11.38 -1.06
N ILE A 138 -1.00 -10.08 -0.95
CA ILE A 138 -1.69 -9.35 0.12
C ILE A 138 -2.81 -8.51 -0.47
N ALA A 139 -3.95 -8.42 0.21
CA ALA A 139 -5.07 -7.57 -0.19
C ALA A 139 -5.60 -6.67 0.95
N ASN A 140 -4.95 -6.69 2.11
CA ASN A 140 -5.30 -5.88 3.27
C ASN A 140 -4.32 -4.72 3.51
N THR A 141 -4.60 -3.92 4.53
CA THR A 141 -3.73 -2.82 4.98
C THR A 141 -3.06 -3.17 6.31
N VAL A 142 -1.93 -2.52 6.57
CA VAL A 142 -1.30 -2.56 7.90
C VAL A 142 -2.02 -1.64 8.88
N LEU A 143 -1.82 -1.92 10.17
CA LEU A 143 -2.16 -1.01 11.28
C LEU A 143 -0.89 -0.64 12.03
N TRP A 144 -0.95 0.41 12.85
CA TRP A 144 0.20 0.80 13.69
C TRP A 144 -0.28 1.38 15.02
N LYS A 145 0.53 1.19 16.04
CA LYS A 145 0.39 1.82 17.36
C LYS A 145 1.71 1.78 18.10
N ASP A 146 2.07 2.89 18.76
CA ASP A 146 3.21 2.96 19.70
C ASP A 146 4.51 2.35 19.18
N GLY A 147 4.86 2.66 17.91
CA GLY A 147 6.08 2.16 17.27
C GLY A 147 6.02 0.72 16.78
N VAL A 148 4.84 0.09 16.84
CA VAL A 148 4.60 -1.27 16.35
C VAL A 148 3.72 -1.21 15.09
N VAL A 149 4.09 -1.97 14.06
CA VAL A 149 3.28 -2.19 12.86
C VAL A 149 2.70 -3.60 12.92
N PHE A 150 1.39 -3.72 12.69
CA PHE A 150 0.69 -4.99 12.59
C PHE A 150 0.36 -5.27 11.12
N ALA A 151 0.83 -6.40 10.62
CA ALA A 151 0.59 -6.87 9.26
C ALA A 151 -0.01 -8.27 9.29
N SER A 152 -0.96 -8.54 8.42
CA SER A 152 -1.51 -9.89 8.28
C SER A 152 -1.16 -10.49 6.93
N GLY A 153 -0.99 -11.79 6.90
CA GLY A 153 -0.62 -12.55 5.73
C GLY A 153 -1.73 -12.65 4.70
N GLY A 154 -1.37 -13.15 3.55
CA GLY A 154 -2.23 -13.40 2.42
C GLY A 154 -2.11 -14.85 1.95
N TYR A 155 -1.56 -15.07 0.79
CA TYR A 155 -1.42 -16.39 0.19
C TYR A 155 0.03 -16.61 -0.26
N PRO A 156 0.63 -17.81 -0.07
CA PRO A 156 0.02 -19.05 0.45
C PRO A 156 0.06 -19.23 1.96
N GLY A 157 0.70 -18.35 2.70
CA GLY A 157 0.90 -18.50 4.13
C GLY A 157 -0.33 -18.13 4.99
N GLN A 158 -0.12 -18.27 6.30
CA GLN A 158 -1.09 -17.88 7.32
C GLN A 158 -0.34 -17.28 8.48
N GLN A 159 -0.18 -15.95 8.51
CA GLN A 159 0.40 -15.32 9.69
C GLN A 159 -0.02 -13.86 9.84
N THR A 160 -0.09 -13.47 11.10
CA THR A 160 -0.22 -12.07 11.51
C THR A 160 0.99 -11.72 12.35
N TRP A 161 1.61 -10.58 12.05
CA TRP A 161 2.85 -10.13 12.66
C TRP A 161 2.65 -8.85 13.44
N ALA A 162 3.39 -8.71 14.54
CA ALA A 162 3.73 -7.42 15.12
C ALA A 162 5.23 -7.15 14.90
N ILE A 163 5.53 -5.99 14.34
CA ILE A 163 6.87 -5.56 13.96
C ILE A 163 7.27 -4.36 14.81
N ASP A 164 8.36 -4.48 15.54
CA ASP A 164 9.02 -3.36 16.23
C ASP A 164 9.75 -2.53 15.18
N VAL A 165 9.26 -1.31 14.92
CA VAL A 165 9.81 -0.43 13.88
C VAL A 165 11.22 0.06 14.27
N ALA A 166 11.48 0.30 15.55
CA ALA A 166 12.81 0.76 15.99
C ALA A 166 13.89 -0.32 15.85
N LYS A 167 13.52 -1.59 16.08
CA LYS A 167 14.42 -2.74 15.91
C LYS A 167 14.38 -3.35 14.52
N GLN A 168 13.40 -2.98 13.70
CA GLN A 168 13.17 -3.55 12.38
C GLN A 168 13.07 -5.08 12.40
N SER A 169 12.31 -5.60 13.37
CA SER A 169 12.20 -7.05 13.60
C SER A 169 10.82 -7.46 14.07
N VAL A 170 10.48 -8.72 13.80
CA VAL A 170 9.23 -9.31 14.28
C VAL A 170 9.28 -9.50 15.79
N MET A 171 8.31 -8.94 16.51
CA MET A 171 8.12 -9.13 17.96
C MET A 171 7.41 -10.46 18.23
N TRP A 172 6.36 -10.73 17.50
CA TRP A 172 5.61 -11.97 17.55
C TRP A 172 4.91 -12.25 16.21
N SER A 173 4.60 -13.51 16.00
CA SER A 173 3.83 -14.01 14.87
C SER A 173 2.79 -15.00 15.35
N GLN A 174 1.61 -14.99 14.75
CA GLN A 174 0.51 -15.92 15.01
C GLN A 174 0.09 -16.59 13.69
N PRO A 175 -0.22 -17.90 13.70
CA PRO A 175 -0.62 -18.65 12.50
C PRO A 175 -2.10 -18.39 12.12
N VAL A 176 -2.47 -17.11 12.06
CA VAL A 176 -3.80 -16.63 11.70
C VAL A 176 -3.65 -15.57 10.62
N LYS A 177 -4.47 -15.58 9.60
CA LYS A 177 -4.47 -14.56 8.55
C LYS A 177 -5.83 -13.87 8.41
N CYS A 178 -5.78 -12.58 8.20
CA CYS A 178 -6.87 -11.80 7.62
C CYS A 178 -6.45 -11.52 6.15
N TYR A 179 -6.96 -12.28 5.19
CA TYR A 179 -6.45 -12.24 3.82
C TYR A 179 -6.93 -11.01 3.05
N GLU A 180 -8.24 -10.88 2.90
CA GLU A 180 -8.86 -9.76 2.18
C GLU A 180 -9.35 -8.67 3.14
N GLN A 181 -9.64 -9.05 4.38
CA GLN A 181 -10.15 -8.15 5.41
C GLN A 181 -9.00 -7.43 6.09
N SER A 182 -9.14 -6.13 6.28
CA SER A 182 -8.25 -5.39 7.16
C SER A 182 -8.63 -5.61 8.62
N MET A 183 -7.63 -5.67 9.47
CA MET A 183 -7.81 -5.70 10.92
C MET A 183 -8.27 -4.33 11.44
N VAL A 184 -8.73 -4.29 12.68
CA VAL A 184 -9.06 -3.06 13.40
C VAL A 184 -8.35 -3.07 14.76
N LEU A 185 -7.75 -1.95 15.11
CA LEU A 185 -7.13 -1.73 16.41
C LEU A 185 -8.02 -0.83 17.25
N VAL A 186 -8.44 -1.33 18.40
CA VAL A 186 -9.27 -0.60 19.38
C VAL A 186 -8.60 -0.72 20.72
N ASP A 187 -8.25 0.41 21.33
CA ASP A 187 -7.45 0.47 22.55
C ASP A 187 -6.15 -0.34 22.43
N ASP A 188 -6.01 -1.43 23.19
CA ASP A 188 -4.85 -2.34 23.17
C ASP A 188 -5.14 -3.68 22.51
N TYR A 189 -6.29 -3.80 21.82
CA TYR A 189 -6.73 -5.05 21.20
C TYR A 189 -6.72 -4.95 19.69
N LEU A 190 -6.15 -5.97 19.06
CA LEU A 190 -6.18 -6.17 17.63
C LEU A 190 -7.30 -7.15 17.27
N TYR A 191 -8.27 -6.69 16.50
CA TYR A 191 -9.39 -7.49 16.02
C TYR A 191 -9.21 -7.82 14.55
N GLY A 192 -9.49 -9.05 14.18
CA GLY A 192 -9.46 -9.53 12.80
C GLY A 192 -10.46 -10.67 12.61
N ILE A 193 -10.99 -10.78 11.40
CA ILE A 193 -11.80 -11.92 10.99
C ILE A 193 -10.89 -12.83 10.18
N ALA A 194 -10.64 -14.05 10.69
CA ALA A 194 -9.85 -15.02 9.96
C ALA A 194 -10.64 -15.59 8.77
N GLU A 195 -9.91 -16.07 7.76
CA GLU A 195 -10.51 -16.82 6.66
C GLU A 195 -11.12 -18.12 7.22
N GLY A 196 -12.41 -18.30 6.99
CA GLY A 196 -13.17 -19.46 7.48
C GLY A 196 -14.03 -19.19 8.70
N GLY A 197 -14.04 -17.98 9.23
CA GLY A 197 -14.90 -17.53 10.33
C GLY A 197 -14.33 -17.79 11.72
#